data_ef5ea60138727e3ded6bb9177bd24101
#
_entry.id   ef5ea60138727e3ded6bb9177bd24101
#
_cell.length_a   1.000
_cell.length_b   1.000
_cell.length_c   1.000
_cell.angle_alpha   90.00
_cell.angle_beta   90.00
_cell.angle_gamma   90.00
#
_symmetry.space_group_name_H-M   'P 1'
#
loop_
_entity.id
_entity.type
_entity.pdbx_description
1 polymer ?
#
loop_
_entity_poly.entity_id
_entity_poly.type
_entity_poly.pdbx_seq_one_letter_code
_entity_poly.pdbx_strand_id
1 'polypeptide(L)'
;MQNVRATILLLAGYALAFPASAADEIRLGVIGTDTSHVTAFTKLLNDASAPGHVPGARVVAAFRGGSADVENSASRVDQYADELHTKYGVEIVPDIPTLLSKVDGVLLESVDGRPHLEQAKPAIAAHKPLFIDKPLASTLEDAREIARLAKAAGVEWFSSSSLRYGEIGVALHLSPGITGAITWGPGPLEPHHALDMTWYGIHAVELLYTIMGRGCESVARTSAESTDVMVGHWKDGRIGTVQVVRPYTDYGAVVYRGRETVLNHPKAAAAADYQPLVAQIVKFFETGKPPVPNDETLEIFAFMDAAQRSKDQGGKPVALR
;
A
#
# COMPACT_ATOMS: atom_id res chain seq x y z
N MET A 1 2.37 -75.74 -40.39
CA MET A 1 2.31 -74.25 -40.45
C MET A 1 1.24 -73.83 -39.45
N GLN A 2 1.62 -73.49 -38.20
CA GLN A 2 0.71 -73.14 -37.14
C GLN A 2 0.76 -71.61 -36.98
N ASN A 3 -0.38 -70.94 -37.16
CA ASN A 3 -0.55 -69.50 -36.95
C ASN A 3 -0.81 -69.20 -35.44
N VAL A 4 0.16 -68.53 -34.80
CA VAL A 4 -0.01 -67.96 -33.42
C VAL A 4 -0.61 -66.61 -33.59
N ARG A 5 -1.85 -66.44 -33.08
CA ARG A 5 -2.49 -65.10 -32.91
C ARG A 5 -2.10 -64.52 -31.57
N ALA A 6 -1.36 -63.44 -31.61
CA ALA A 6 -1.06 -62.64 -30.40
C ALA A 6 -2.25 -61.70 -30.08
N THR A 7 -2.85 -61.87 -28.92
CA THR A 7 -3.90 -60.99 -28.37
C THR A 7 -3.22 -59.88 -27.56
N ILE A 8 -3.31 -58.64 -28.01
CA ILE A 8 -2.83 -57.46 -27.27
C ILE A 8 -3.96 -57.00 -26.34
N LEU A 9 -3.76 -57.13 -25.04
CA LEU A 9 -4.63 -56.51 -24.02
C LEU A 9 -4.22 -55.04 -23.85
N LEU A 10 -5.12 -54.12 -24.25
CA LEU A 10 -5.03 -52.72 -23.89
C LEU A 10 -5.55 -52.52 -22.45
N LEU A 11 -4.65 -52.26 -21.51
CA LEU A 11 -4.99 -51.78 -20.19
C LEU A 11 -5.26 -50.25 -20.27
N ALA A 12 -6.54 -49.84 -20.22
CA ALA A 12 -6.93 -48.47 -20.07
C ALA A 12 -6.70 -48.04 -18.62
N GLY A 13 -5.61 -47.29 -18.38
CA GLY A 13 -5.36 -46.67 -17.08
C GLY A 13 -6.31 -45.49 -16.85
N TYR A 14 -7.29 -45.66 -15.98
CA TYR A 14 -8.07 -44.50 -15.42
C TYR A 14 -7.17 -43.69 -14.49
N ALA A 15 -6.69 -42.56 -14.95
CA ALA A 15 -6.11 -41.56 -14.10
C ALA A 15 -7.25 -40.93 -13.24
N LEU A 16 -7.32 -41.30 -11.98
CA LEU A 16 -8.16 -40.60 -11.00
C LEU A 16 -7.54 -39.21 -10.82
N ALA A 17 -8.13 -38.20 -11.45
CA ALA A 17 -7.87 -36.80 -11.13
C ALA A 17 -8.47 -36.56 -9.73
N PHE A 18 -7.60 -36.50 -8.72
CA PHE A 18 -8.01 -35.95 -7.41
C PHE A 18 -8.32 -34.49 -7.64
N PRO A 19 -9.49 -34.00 -7.21
CA PRO A 19 -9.73 -32.56 -7.19
C PRO A 19 -8.64 -31.95 -6.30
N ALA A 20 -7.89 -30.99 -6.83
CA ALA A 20 -7.04 -30.17 -5.98
C ALA A 20 -7.95 -29.57 -4.92
N SER A 21 -7.65 -29.83 -3.64
CA SER A 21 -8.33 -29.17 -2.53
C SER A 21 -8.19 -27.67 -2.80
N ALA A 22 -9.30 -26.97 -2.98
CA ALA A 22 -9.28 -25.51 -2.94
C ALA A 22 -8.64 -25.15 -1.60
N ALA A 23 -7.48 -24.51 -1.62
CA ALA A 23 -6.91 -23.98 -0.40
C ALA A 23 -7.98 -23.08 0.23
N ASP A 24 -8.23 -23.24 1.53
CA ASP A 24 -9.19 -22.38 2.22
C ASP A 24 -8.80 -20.92 2.00
N GLU A 25 -9.76 -20.10 1.54
CA GLU A 25 -9.52 -18.67 1.34
C GLU A 25 -9.06 -18.02 2.64
N ILE A 26 -8.04 -17.17 2.56
CA ILE A 26 -7.53 -16.40 3.70
C ILE A 26 -8.61 -15.41 4.15
N ARG A 27 -8.99 -15.48 5.40
CA ARG A 27 -10.02 -14.59 5.99
C ARG A 27 -9.35 -13.30 6.43
N LEU A 28 -9.73 -12.19 5.83
CA LEU A 28 -9.21 -10.86 6.15
C LEU A 28 -10.21 -10.05 6.95
N GLY A 29 -9.69 -9.25 7.88
CA GLY A 29 -10.45 -8.27 8.65
C GLY A 29 -10.05 -6.86 8.28
N VAL A 30 -11.02 -5.96 8.09
CA VAL A 30 -10.80 -4.54 7.84
C VAL A 30 -10.91 -3.75 9.14
N ILE A 31 -9.91 -2.93 9.44
CA ILE A 31 -9.94 -1.92 10.50
C ILE A 31 -9.98 -0.54 9.86
N GLY A 32 -11.05 0.23 10.08
CA GLY A 32 -11.31 1.51 9.44
C GLY A 32 -12.15 1.35 8.18
N THR A 33 -13.37 1.94 8.18
CA THR A 33 -14.30 1.88 7.04
C THR A 33 -14.55 3.27 6.47
N ASP A 34 -13.53 4.14 6.45
CA ASP A 34 -13.65 5.56 6.14
C ASP A 34 -12.87 6.01 4.89
N THR A 35 -12.25 5.06 4.17
CA THR A 35 -11.62 5.30 2.87
C THR A 35 -12.32 4.54 1.74
N SER A 36 -12.27 5.06 0.53
CA SER A 36 -12.77 4.37 -0.67
C SER A 36 -12.01 3.07 -0.99
N HIS A 37 -10.84 2.86 -0.40
CA HIS A 37 -10.07 1.64 -0.57
C HIS A 37 -10.81 0.43 -0.01
N VAL A 38 -11.48 0.56 1.13
CA VAL A 38 -12.18 -0.57 1.77
C VAL A 38 -13.24 -1.19 0.86
N THR A 39 -14.02 -0.37 0.17
CA THR A 39 -15.05 -0.88 -0.76
C THR A 39 -14.42 -1.39 -2.06
N ALA A 40 -13.37 -0.73 -2.56
CA ALA A 40 -12.66 -1.14 -3.77
C ALA A 40 -11.91 -2.47 -3.57
N PHE A 41 -11.17 -2.63 -2.46
CA PHE A 41 -10.43 -3.85 -2.16
C PHE A 41 -11.39 -4.99 -1.85
N THR A 42 -12.43 -4.76 -1.04
CA THR A 42 -13.44 -5.77 -0.74
C THR A 42 -14.14 -6.24 -2.02
N LYS A 43 -14.46 -5.34 -2.95
CA LYS A 43 -15.03 -5.74 -4.25
C LYS A 43 -14.08 -6.66 -5.02
N LEU A 44 -12.80 -6.33 -5.11
CA LEU A 44 -11.80 -7.15 -5.81
C LEU A 44 -11.59 -8.52 -5.16
N LEU A 45 -11.76 -8.62 -3.84
CA LEU A 45 -11.57 -9.86 -3.08
C LEU A 45 -12.84 -10.71 -2.99
N ASN A 46 -14.01 -10.09 -2.80
CA ASN A 46 -15.24 -10.82 -2.46
C ASN A 46 -16.18 -11.05 -3.65
N ASP A 47 -16.06 -10.28 -4.74
CA ASP A 47 -16.95 -10.38 -5.90
C ASP A 47 -16.23 -11.11 -7.04
N ALA A 48 -16.47 -12.42 -7.18
CA ALA A 48 -15.88 -13.24 -8.24
C ALA A 48 -16.28 -12.81 -9.65
N SER A 49 -17.32 -11.98 -9.81
CA SER A 49 -17.77 -11.44 -11.10
C SER A 49 -17.14 -10.08 -11.41
N ALA A 50 -16.47 -9.45 -10.44
CA ALA A 50 -15.85 -8.14 -10.65
C ALA A 50 -14.70 -8.21 -11.66
N PRO A 51 -14.62 -7.28 -12.61
CA PRO A 51 -13.42 -7.11 -13.42
C PRO A 51 -12.20 -6.92 -12.51
N GLY A 52 -11.16 -7.73 -12.73
CA GLY A 52 -9.95 -7.70 -11.91
C GLY A 52 -10.06 -8.41 -10.56
N HIS A 53 -11.07 -9.27 -10.35
CA HIS A 53 -11.16 -10.11 -9.15
C HIS A 53 -9.83 -10.80 -8.82
N VAL A 54 -9.46 -10.79 -7.55
CA VAL A 54 -8.24 -11.39 -7.02
C VAL A 54 -8.62 -12.52 -6.06
N PRO A 55 -8.48 -13.79 -6.46
CA PRO A 55 -8.80 -14.94 -5.61
C PRO A 55 -7.74 -15.17 -4.53
N GLY A 56 -8.04 -16.05 -3.56
CA GLY A 56 -7.12 -16.52 -2.51
C GLY A 56 -7.37 -15.90 -1.15
N ALA A 57 -8.08 -14.79 -1.07
CA ALA A 57 -8.48 -14.17 0.19
C ALA A 57 -9.84 -13.50 0.07
N ARG A 58 -10.52 -13.29 1.21
CA ARG A 58 -11.77 -12.53 1.27
C ARG A 58 -11.89 -11.75 2.57
N VAL A 59 -12.53 -10.60 2.52
CA VAL A 59 -12.91 -9.82 3.70
C VAL A 59 -14.16 -10.45 4.34
N VAL A 60 -14.06 -10.81 5.63
CA VAL A 60 -15.14 -11.47 6.36
C VAL A 60 -15.70 -10.65 7.51
N ALA A 61 -14.90 -9.74 8.07
CA ALA A 61 -15.31 -8.87 9.18
C ALA A 61 -14.71 -7.46 9.03
N ALA A 62 -15.38 -6.45 9.57
CA ALA A 62 -14.88 -5.08 9.58
C ALA A 62 -15.23 -4.37 10.90
N PHE A 63 -14.28 -3.59 11.40
CA PHE A 63 -14.45 -2.63 12.50
C PHE A 63 -14.48 -1.22 11.94
N ARG A 64 -15.47 -0.42 12.30
CA ARG A 64 -15.71 0.90 11.71
C ARG A 64 -14.49 1.82 11.81
N GLY A 65 -13.91 1.98 13.01
CA GLY A 65 -12.82 2.95 13.22
C GLY A 65 -13.26 4.39 12.90
N GLY A 66 -12.36 5.13 12.26
CA GLY A 66 -12.61 6.51 11.84
C GLY A 66 -12.12 7.56 12.82
N SER A 67 -11.96 8.80 12.32
CA SER A 67 -11.55 10.00 13.07
C SER A 67 -12.66 11.06 12.96
N ALA A 68 -13.34 11.33 14.08
CA ALA A 68 -14.51 12.21 14.11
C ALA A 68 -14.19 13.68 13.79
N ASP A 69 -12.93 14.09 13.97
CA ASP A 69 -12.41 15.44 13.69
C ASP A 69 -11.88 15.59 12.24
N VAL A 70 -11.85 14.52 11.44
CA VAL A 70 -11.50 14.54 10.02
C VAL A 70 -12.75 14.33 9.19
N GLU A 71 -13.22 15.38 8.51
CA GLU A 71 -14.49 15.34 7.76
C GLU A 71 -14.54 14.20 6.72
N ASN A 72 -13.45 13.97 6.01
CA ASN A 72 -13.34 12.87 5.04
C ASN A 72 -13.48 11.48 5.68
N SER A 73 -13.15 11.34 6.96
CA SER A 73 -13.37 10.13 7.74
C SER A 73 -14.82 10.08 8.26
N ALA A 74 -15.21 11.07 9.05
CA ALA A 74 -16.51 11.12 9.74
C ALA A 74 -17.71 10.98 8.78
N SER A 75 -17.62 11.57 7.58
CA SER A 75 -18.71 11.53 6.59
C SER A 75 -18.88 10.19 5.85
N ARG A 76 -17.93 9.25 5.97
CA ARG A 76 -17.87 8.02 5.16
C ARG A 76 -17.95 6.74 5.97
N VAL A 77 -17.53 6.76 7.22
CA VAL A 77 -17.34 5.57 8.05
C VAL A 77 -18.57 4.66 8.09
N ASP A 78 -19.76 5.22 8.31
CA ASP A 78 -21.00 4.42 8.36
C ASP A 78 -21.45 3.98 6.97
N GLN A 79 -21.36 4.87 5.98
CA GLN A 79 -21.74 4.56 4.60
C GLN A 79 -20.95 3.35 4.05
N TYR A 80 -19.63 3.35 4.24
CA TYR A 80 -18.81 2.24 3.73
C TYR A 80 -18.98 0.97 4.56
N ALA A 81 -19.17 1.07 5.89
CA ALA A 81 -19.52 -0.09 6.70
C ALA A 81 -20.83 -0.75 6.22
N ASP A 82 -21.86 0.04 5.95
CA ASP A 82 -23.14 -0.45 5.44
C ASP A 82 -22.99 -1.05 4.03
N GLU A 83 -22.15 -0.46 3.18
CA GLU A 83 -21.84 -1.01 1.86
C GLU A 83 -21.13 -2.37 1.96
N LEU A 84 -20.12 -2.50 2.83
CA LEU A 84 -19.43 -3.75 3.08
C LEU A 84 -20.40 -4.85 3.54
N HIS A 85 -21.29 -4.50 4.47
CA HIS A 85 -22.28 -5.45 4.99
C HIS A 85 -23.30 -5.86 3.94
N THR A 86 -23.92 -4.89 3.27
CA THR A 86 -25.09 -5.16 2.40
C THR A 86 -24.70 -5.76 1.06
N LYS A 87 -23.56 -5.33 0.47
CA LYS A 87 -23.14 -5.80 -0.85
C LYS A 87 -22.26 -7.04 -0.81
N TYR A 88 -21.42 -7.16 0.23
CA TYR A 88 -20.38 -8.20 0.27
C TYR A 88 -20.53 -9.17 1.44
N GLY A 89 -21.56 -9.00 2.29
CA GLY A 89 -21.84 -9.89 3.43
C GLY A 89 -20.78 -9.82 4.54
N VAL A 90 -20.02 -8.72 4.62
CA VAL A 90 -19.01 -8.52 5.66
C VAL A 90 -19.70 -8.27 7.01
N GLU A 91 -19.25 -8.97 8.05
CA GLU A 91 -19.77 -8.77 9.41
C GLU A 91 -19.19 -7.49 10.02
N ILE A 92 -20.03 -6.55 10.43
CA ILE A 92 -19.58 -5.36 11.16
C ILE A 92 -19.50 -5.69 12.64
N VAL A 93 -18.30 -5.64 13.20
CA VAL A 93 -18.03 -6.03 14.60
C VAL A 93 -17.85 -4.81 15.51
N PRO A 94 -18.12 -4.95 16.83
CA PRO A 94 -18.09 -3.82 17.76
C PRO A 94 -16.69 -3.33 18.12
N ASP A 95 -15.66 -4.20 18.00
CA ASP A 95 -14.29 -3.90 18.44
C ASP A 95 -13.25 -4.73 17.70
N ILE A 96 -11.99 -4.31 17.79
CA ILE A 96 -10.84 -4.96 17.15
C ILE A 96 -10.59 -6.38 17.73
N PRO A 97 -10.64 -6.64 19.05
CA PRO A 97 -10.51 -8.01 19.58
C PRO A 97 -11.50 -9.00 18.98
N THR A 98 -12.76 -8.61 18.81
CA THR A 98 -13.79 -9.42 18.15
C THR A 98 -13.42 -9.72 16.70
N LEU A 99 -12.94 -8.70 15.95
CA LEU A 99 -12.46 -8.86 14.58
C LEU A 99 -11.33 -9.90 14.52
N LEU A 100 -10.31 -9.74 15.37
CA LEU A 100 -9.11 -10.59 15.36
C LEU A 100 -9.38 -12.06 15.65
N SER A 101 -10.49 -12.37 16.37
CA SER A 101 -10.91 -13.74 16.63
C SER A 101 -11.47 -14.47 15.40
N LYS A 102 -11.81 -13.74 14.34
CA LYS A 102 -12.50 -14.24 13.15
C LYS A 102 -11.60 -14.35 11.91
N VAL A 103 -10.40 -13.76 11.94
CA VAL A 103 -9.60 -13.51 10.74
C VAL A 103 -8.19 -14.09 10.83
N ASP A 104 -7.56 -14.29 9.68
CA ASP A 104 -6.19 -14.80 9.55
C ASP A 104 -5.18 -13.66 9.36
N GLY A 105 -5.62 -12.51 8.79
CA GLY A 105 -4.82 -11.31 8.58
C GLY A 105 -5.67 -10.05 8.62
N VAL A 106 -5.02 -8.89 8.65
CA VAL A 106 -5.66 -7.58 8.85
C VAL A 106 -5.31 -6.63 7.71
N LEU A 107 -6.32 -5.97 7.18
CA LEU A 107 -6.25 -4.77 6.37
C LEU A 107 -6.54 -3.57 7.28
N LEU A 108 -5.53 -2.81 7.66
CA LEU A 108 -5.68 -1.58 8.45
C LEU A 108 -5.82 -0.42 7.48
N GLU A 109 -7.04 0.10 7.34
CA GLU A 109 -7.45 0.97 6.24
C GLU A 109 -8.01 2.32 6.70
N SER A 110 -7.88 2.68 7.97
CA SER A 110 -8.29 4.02 8.42
C SER A 110 -7.61 5.09 7.55
N VAL A 111 -8.40 6.05 7.03
CA VAL A 111 -7.85 7.07 6.12
C VAL A 111 -6.87 8.01 6.81
N ASP A 112 -7.05 8.20 8.11
CA ASP A 112 -6.20 8.99 8.99
C ASP A 112 -5.12 8.11 9.63
N GLY A 113 -3.86 8.47 9.42
CA GLY A 113 -2.72 7.73 9.97
C GLY A 113 -2.52 7.88 11.48
N ARG A 114 -3.20 8.83 12.16
CA ARG A 114 -3.04 9.07 13.61
C ARG A 114 -3.47 7.86 14.47
N PRO A 115 -4.59 7.18 14.23
CA PRO A 115 -4.98 6.01 15.00
C PRO A 115 -4.22 4.71 14.66
N HIS A 116 -3.42 4.66 13.59
CA HIS A 116 -2.84 3.43 13.08
C HIS A 116 -1.98 2.69 14.11
N LEU A 117 -1.15 3.39 14.88
CA LEU A 117 -0.35 2.76 15.93
C LEU A 117 -1.23 2.03 16.95
N GLU A 118 -2.27 2.68 17.45
CA GLU A 118 -3.16 2.10 18.46
C GLU A 118 -4.02 0.97 17.87
N GLN A 119 -4.39 1.06 16.61
CA GLN A 119 -5.14 0.02 15.90
C GLN A 119 -4.27 -1.18 15.52
N ALA A 120 -2.98 -0.98 15.22
CA ALA A 120 -2.04 -2.05 14.91
C ALA A 120 -1.63 -2.87 16.14
N LYS A 121 -1.50 -2.25 17.31
CA LYS A 121 -1.07 -2.91 18.55
C LYS A 121 -1.81 -4.20 18.87
N PRO A 122 -3.16 -4.25 18.91
CA PRO A 122 -3.88 -5.49 19.19
C PRO A 122 -3.69 -6.55 18.10
N ALA A 123 -3.57 -6.18 16.83
CA ALA A 123 -3.31 -7.12 15.75
C ALA A 123 -1.90 -7.74 15.86
N ILE A 124 -0.89 -6.91 16.16
CA ILE A 124 0.48 -7.36 16.42
C ILE A 124 0.53 -8.30 17.65
N ALA A 125 -0.16 -7.93 18.74
CA ALA A 125 -0.22 -8.75 19.95
C ALA A 125 -0.93 -10.10 19.70
N ALA A 126 -1.88 -10.16 18.77
CA ALA A 126 -2.55 -11.37 18.33
C ALA A 126 -1.78 -12.16 17.25
N HIS A 127 -0.55 -11.75 16.93
CA HIS A 127 0.30 -12.32 15.87
C HIS A 127 -0.38 -12.40 14.50
N LYS A 128 -1.21 -11.42 14.16
CA LYS A 128 -1.83 -11.33 12.83
C LYS A 128 -0.97 -10.51 11.89
N PRO A 129 -0.62 -11.02 10.68
CA PRO A 129 0.05 -10.22 9.67
C PRO A 129 -0.84 -9.05 9.24
N LEU A 130 -0.20 -7.90 8.88
CA LEU A 130 -0.92 -6.67 8.55
C LEU A 130 -0.50 -6.11 7.19
N PHE A 131 -1.48 -5.79 6.35
CA PHE A 131 -1.35 -4.70 5.42
C PHE A 131 -1.85 -3.42 6.08
N ILE A 132 -1.04 -2.36 6.07
CA ILE A 132 -1.43 -1.06 6.60
C ILE A 132 -1.47 -0.09 5.42
N ASP A 133 -2.66 0.41 5.11
CA ASP A 133 -2.81 1.36 4.01
C ASP A 133 -2.01 2.64 4.27
N LYS A 134 -1.73 3.36 3.23
CA LYS A 134 -1.05 4.67 3.34
C LYS A 134 -1.98 5.72 3.99
N PRO A 135 -1.44 6.57 4.84
CA PRO A 135 -0.07 6.55 5.37
C PRO A 135 0.10 5.48 6.45
N LEU A 136 1.27 4.86 6.55
CA LEU A 136 1.58 3.90 7.64
C LEU A 136 1.27 4.50 9.03
N ALA A 137 1.51 5.79 9.20
CA ALA A 137 1.24 6.56 10.41
C ALA A 137 1.16 8.06 10.08
N SER A 138 0.91 8.92 11.08
CA SER A 138 0.96 10.38 10.92
C SER A 138 2.31 10.99 11.29
N THR A 139 3.18 10.23 11.96
CA THR A 139 4.53 10.67 12.38
C THR A 139 5.57 9.60 12.08
N LEU A 140 6.84 10.03 11.96
CA LEU A 140 7.97 9.08 11.85
C LEU A 140 8.14 8.24 13.13
N GLU A 141 7.83 8.80 14.29
CA GLU A 141 7.93 8.10 15.58
C GLU A 141 6.95 6.94 15.64
N ASP A 142 5.67 7.17 15.31
CA ASP A 142 4.66 6.12 15.29
C ASP A 142 4.95 5.05 14.24
N ALA A 143 5.43 5.46 13.04
CA ALA A 143 5.85 4.51 11.99
C ALA A 143 6.96 3.57 12.49
N ARG A 144 7.95 4.11 13.20
CA ARG A 144 9.04 3.32 13.81
C ARG A 144 8.54 2.43 14.94
N GLU A 145 7.59 2.92 15.75
CA GLU A 145 7.04 2.13 16.85
C GLU A 145 6.22 0.94 16.33
N ILE A 146 5.41 1.12 15.27
CA ILE A 146 4.74 0.01 14.59
C ILE A 146 5.77 -1.04 14.14
N ALA A 147 6.83 -0.60 13.44
CA ALA A 147 7.87 -1.50 12.96
C ALA A 147 8.61 -2.22 14.11
N ARG A 148 8.91 -1.50 15.19
CA ARG A 148 9.56 -2.06 16.39
C ARG A 148 8.70 -3.11 17.07
N LEU A 149 7.42 -2.83 17.26
CA LEU A 149 6.47 -3.76 17.89
C LEU A 149 6.27 -5.01 17.03
N ALA A 150 6.07 -4.84 15.73
CA ALA A 150 5.90 -5.94 14.79
C ALA A 150 7.15 -6.85 14.78
N LYS A 151 8.35 -6.25 14.70
CA LYS A 151 9.62 -6.98 14.77
C LYS A 151 9.77 -7.76 16.08
N ALA A 152 9.44 -7.14 17.20
CA ALA A 152 9.53 -7.79 18.53
C ALA A 152 8.58 -8.98 18.66
N ALA A 153 7.42 -8.91 18.03
CA ALA A 153 6.41 -9.98 18.02
C ALA A 153 6.61 -11.01 16.89
N GLY A 154 7.55 -10.80 15.96
CA GLY A 154 7.74 -11.66 14.78
C GLY A 154 6.55 -11.59 13.82
N VAL A 155 5.90 -10.43 13.71
CA VAL A 155 4.75 -10.20 12.84
C VAL A 155 5.19 -9.48 11.56
N GLU A 156 4.85 -10.05 10.43
CA GLU A 156 5.12 -9.43 9.13
C GLU A 156 4.06 -8.38 8.79
N TRP A 157 4.51 -7.31 8.17
CA TRP A 157 3.64 -6.22 7.71
C TRP A 157 4.23 -5.53 6.48
N PHE A 158 3.39 -4.82 5.73
CA PHE A 158 3.84 -3.83 4.76
C PHE A 158 2.80 -2.72 4.58
N SER A 159 3.25 -1.61 4.04
CA SER A 159 2.43 -0.47 3.63
C SER A 159 2.87 -0.02 2.24
N SER A 160 1.93 0.38 1.39
CA SER A 160 2.26 0.83 0.04
C SER A 160 1.14 1.65 -0.59
N SER A 161 1.54 2.57 -1.47
CA SER A 161 0.66 3.21 -2.44
C SER A 161 0.39 2.29 -3.63
N SER A 162 -0.82 2.33 -4.18
CA SER A 162 -1.17 1.64 -5.43
C SER A 162 -0.31 2.09 -6.62
N LEU A 163 0.22 3.31 -6.61
CA LEU A 163 1.07 3.83 -7.70
C LEU A 163 2.36 3.03 -7.90
N ARG A 164 2.86 2.37 -6.86
CA ARG A 164 4.01 1.47 -6.96
C ARG A 164 3.80 0.35 -7.97
N TYR A 165 2.58 -0.14 -8.06
CA TYR A 165 2.18 -1.28 -8.90
C TYR A 165 1.38 -0.84 -10.14
N GLY A 166 1.11 0.44 -10.26
CA GLY A 166 0.49 1.04 -11.44
C GLY A 166 1.48 1.22 -12.59
N GLU A 167 0.97 1.75 -13.71
CA GLU A 167 1.73 1.91 -14.96
C GLU A 167 3.08 2.62 -14.76
N ILE A 168 3.12 3.72 -13.99
CA ILE A 168 4.35 4.49 -13.76
C ILE A 168 5.35 3.66 -12.95
N GLY A 169 4.91 3.10 -11.83
CA GLY A 169 5.76 2.33 -10.93
C GLY A 169 6.38 1.13 -11.64
N VAL A 170 5.57 0.34 -12.34
CA VAL A 170 6.04 -0.85 -13.06
C VAL A 170 7.01 -0.50 -14.19
N ALA A 171 6.69 0.54 -14.99
CA ALA A 171 7.54 0.94 -16.14
C ALA A 171 8.89 1.51 -15.72
N LEU A 172 8.97 2.15 -14.54
CA LEU A 172 10.14 2.91 -14.11
C LEU A 172 10.87 2.32 -12.89
N HIS A 173 10.35 1.22 -12.33
CA HIS A 173 10.90 0.59 -11.13
C HIS A 173 12.40 0.28 -11.27
N LEU A 174 13.20 0.81 -10.33
CA LEU A 174 14.65 0.55 -10.18
C LEU A 174 15.39 0.41 -11.53
N SER A 175 15.05 1.26 -12.49
CA SER A 175 15.67 1.17 -13.83
C SER A 175 17.18 1.35 -13.75
N PRO A 176 17.99 0.48 -14.39
CA PRO A 176 19.45 0.60 -14.36
C PRO A 176 19.93 1.94 -14.92
N GLY A 177 20.97 2.52 -14.31
CA GLY A 177 21.61 3.74 -14.79
C GLY A 177 20.84 5.03 -14.53
N ILE A 178 19.85 5.02 -13.60
CA ILE A 178 19.17 6.23 -13.16
C ILE A 178 20.16 7.19 -12.52
N THR A 179 20.20 8.44 -13.03
CA THR A 179 21.00 9.55 -12.48
C THR A 179 20.17 10.53 -11.66
N GLY A 180 18.84 10.49 -11.80
CA GLY A 180 17.88 11.27 -11.04
C GLY A 180 16.45 11.05 -11.53
N ALA A 181 15.48 11.51 -10.74
CA ALA A 181 14.07 11.45 -11.10
C ALA A 181 13.29 12.64 -10.54
N ILE A 182 12.19 12.97 -11.20
CA ILE A 182 11.18 13.91 -10.73
C ILE A 182 9.86 13.17 -10.72
N THR A 183 9.15 13.21 -9.59
CA THR A 183 7.78 12.71 -9.48
C THR A 183 6.85 13.84 -9.07
N TRP A 184 5.58 13.76 -9.44
CA TRP A 184 4.58 14.72 -9.02
C TRP A 184 3.22 14.07 -8.79
N GLY A 185 2.37 14.81 -8.08
CA GLY A 185 1.00 14.40 -7.80
C GLY A 185 0.22 15.43 -6.99
N PRO A 186 -1.02 15.13 -6.62
CA PRO A 186 -1.82 15.99 -5.75
C PRO A 186 -1.17 16.16 -4.37
N GLY A 187 -1.36 17.34 -3.78
CA GLY A 187 -0.83 17.68 -2.47
C GLY A 187 -1.80 18.37 -1.52
N PRO A 188 -3.11 18.02 -1.49
CA PRO A 188 -3.98 18.49 -0.41
C PRO A 188 -3.37 18.18 0.96
N LEU A 189 -3.55 19.10 1.89
CA LEU A 189 -3.05 18.98 3.26
C LEU A 189 -4.20 18.59 4.19
N GLU A 190 -3.86 17.84 5.25
CA GLU A 190 -4.76 17.56 6.36
C GLU A 190 -4.21 18.27 7.61
N PRO A 191 -4.92 19.29 8.14
CA PRO A 191 -4.41 20.12 9.24
C PRO A 191 -4.09 19.35 10.53
N HIS A 192 -4.70 18.19 10.73
CA HIS A 192 -4.48 17.35 11.91
C HIS A 192 -3.22 16.48 11.82
N HIS A 193 -2.61 16.37 10.63
CA HIS A 193 -1.40 15.58 10.45
C HIS A 193 -0.15 16.39 10.75
N ALA A 194 0.75 15.82 11.57
CA ALA A 194 2.02 16.45 11.90
C ALA A 194 2.98 16.54 10.72
N LEU A 195 2.90 15.59 9.80
CA LEU A 195 3.64 15.58 8.54
C LEU A 195 2.69 15.89 7.39
N ASP A 196 2.79 17.08 6.82
CA ASP A 196 1.93 17.55 5.72
C ASP A 196 1.79 16.55 4.56
N MET A 197 2.91 15.85 4.23
CA MET A 197 2.97 14.99 3.06
C MET A 197 2.29 13.64 3.25
N THR A 198 1.93 13.23 4.47
CA THR A 198 1.31 11.93 4.73
C THR A 198 -0.10 11.80 4.17
N TRP A 199 -0.82 12.91 3.96
CA TRP A 199 -2.20 12.85 3.46
C TRP A 199 -2.30 12.43 1.98
N TYR A 200 -1.69 13.20 1.07
CA TYR A 200 -1.67 12.92 -0.37
C TYR A 200 -0.27 12.88 -0.96
N GLY A 201 0.65 13.71 -0.48
CA GLY A 201 2.00 13.82 -1.00
C GLY A 201 2.79 12.52 -0.92
N ILE A 202 2.44 11.63 0.02
CA ILE A 202 3.05 10.31 0.18
C ILE A 202 3.04 9.48 -1.11
N HIS A 203 2.02 9.60 -1.94
CA HIS A 203 1.97 8.87 -3.22
C HIS A 203 3.11 9.25 -4.17
N ALA A 204 3.39 10.55 -4.30
CA ALA A 204 4.48 11.02 -5.15
C ALA A 204 5.85 10.72 -4.53
N VAL A 205 5.96 10.77 -3.18
CA VAL A 205 7.20 10.37 -2.47
C VAL A 205 7.46 8.88 -2.65
N GLU A 206 6.46 8.02 -2.45
CA GLU A 206 6.61 6.57 -2.63
C GLU A 206 6.95 6.22 -4.09
N LEU A 207 6.35 6.92 -5.06
CA LEU A 207 6.69 6.74 -6.46
C LEU A 207 8.17 7.09 -6.72
N LEU A 208 8.70 8.15 -6.09
CA LEU A 208 10.13 8.48 -6.18
C LEU A 208 11.00 7.34 -5.64
N TYR A 209 10.65 6.76 -4.50
CA TYR A 209 11.36 5.62 -3.92
C TYR A 209 11.25 4.36 -4.76
N THR A 210 10.09 4.12 -5.38
CA THR A 210 9.90 3.02 -6.35
C THR A 210 10.88 3.11 -7.51
N ILE A 211 11.18 4.33 -7.97
CA ILE A 211 12.08 4.61 -9.10
C ILE A 211 13.55 4.59 -8.66
N MET A 212 13.88 5.29 -7.57
CA MET A 212 15.25 5.54 -7.17
C MET A 212 15.80 4.58 -6.12
N GLY A 213 14.91 3.88 -5.41
CA GLY A 213 15.29 3.07 -4.25
C GLY A 213 15.74 3.90 -3.06
N ARG A 214 16.20 3.21 -2.02
CA ARG A 214 16.69 3.76 -0.76
C ARG A 214 18.03 4.49 -0.91
N GLY A 215 18.35 5.27 0.12
CA GLY A 215 19.66 5.91 0.29
C GLY A 215 19.61 7.42 0.23
N CYS A 216 18.45 8.05 0.46
CA CYS A 216 18.34 9.48 0.64
C CYS A 216 19.02 9.90 1.95
N GLU A 217 19.89 10.92 1.92
CA GLU A 217 20.62 11.40 3.10
C GLU A 217 20.05 12.73 3.62
N SER A 218 19.52 13.58 2.74
CA SER A 218 18.99 14.88 3.13
C SER A 218 17.88 15.36 2.19
N VAL A 219 16.99 16.23 2.70
CA VAL A 219 15.89 16.83 1.95
C VAL A 219 15.85 18.34 2.17
N ALA A 220 15.65 19.10 1.10
CA ALA A 220 15.28 20.50 1.14
C ALA A 220 13.85 20.65 0.60
N ARG A 221 12.98 21.48 1.26
CA ARG A 221 11.62 21.74 0.81
C ARG A 221 11.36 23.24 0.66
N THR A 222 10.86 23.61 -0.51
CA THR A 222 10.31 24.94 -0.79
C THR A 222 8.79 24.82 -0.90
N SER A 223 8.08 25.70 -0.18
CA SER A 223 6.61 25.69 -0.08
C SER A 223 6.01 26.99 -0.58
N ALA A 224 4.93 26.86 -1.33
CA ALA A 224 4.03 27.95 -1.70
C ALA A 224 2.58 27.52 -1.43
N GLU A 225 1.62 28.43 -1.54
CA GLU A 225 0.20 28.11 -1.31
C GLU A 225 -0.30 26.96 -2.19
N SER A 226 0.03 26.96 -3.48
CA SER A 226 -0.45 26.00 -4.45
C SER A 226 0.48 24.80 -4.68
N THR A 227 1.70 24.81 -4.14
CA THR A 227 2.68 23.75 -4.45
C THR A 227 3.77 23.64 -3.40
N ASP A 228 4.30 22.42 -3.25
CA ASP A 228 5.57 22.17 -2.58
C ASP A 228 6.52 21.44 -3.52
N VAL A 229 7.81 21.76 -3.42
CA VAL A 229 8.88 21.06 -4.09
C VAL A 229 9.87 20.56 -3.03
N MET A 230 10.11 19.27 -3.04
CA MET A 230 11.08 18.60 -2.16
C MET A 230 12.22 18.06 -3.01
N VAL A 231 13.46 18.35 -2.62
CA VAL A 231 14.68 17.88 -3.29
C VAL A 231 15.45 17.00 -2.33
N GLY A 232 15.54 15.73 -2.64
CA GLY A 232 16.31 14.74 -1.89
C GLY A 232 17.67 14.48 -2.52
N HIS A 233 18.70 14.35 -1.68
CA HIS A 233 20.06 13.99 -2.07
C HIS A 233 20.37 12.56 -1.61
N TRP A 234 20.72 11.69 -2.56
CA TRP A 234 21.11 10.30 -2.31
C TRP A 234 22.61 10.17 -2.07
N LYS A 235 23.01 9.21 -1.23
CA LYS A 235 24.41 8.94 -0.86
C LYS A 235 25.36 8.66 -2.05
N ASP A 236 24.80 8.26 -3.19
CA ASP A 236 25.51 7.99 -4.42
C ASP A 236 25.58 9.20 -5.37
N GLY A 237 25.15 10.38 -4.90
CA GLY A 237 25.15 11.64 -5.63
C GLY A 237 23.92 11.89 -6.51
N ARG A 238 22.97 10.94 -6.59
CA ARG A 238 21.72 11.16 -7.31
C ARG A 238 20.83 12.19 -6.62
N ILE A 239 20.02 12.88 -7.40
CA ILE A 239 19.03 13.84 -6.91
C ILE A 239 17.64 13.35 -7.33
N GLY A 240 16.74 13.29 -6.35
CA GLY A 240 15.33 13.01 -6.57
C GLY A 240 14.46 14.21 -6.18
N THR A 241 13.47 14.54 -6.99
CA THR A 241 12.56 15.67 -6.74
C THR A 241 11.13 15.18 -6.67
N VAL A 242 10.39 15.65 -5.67
CA VAL A 242 8.95 15.48 -5.57
C VAL A 242 8.28 16.84 -5.68
N GLN A 243 7.29 16.98 -6.56
CA GLN A 243 6.45 18.15 -6.62
C GLN A 243 5.00 17.76 -6.32
N VAL A 244 4.36 18.43 -5.39
CA VAL A 244 2.94 18.26 -5.09
C VAL A 244 2.19 19.54 -5.37
N VAL A 245 0.98 19.43 -5.94
CA VAL A 245 0.18 20.56 -6.42
C VAL A 245 -1.21 20.54 -5.79
N ARG A 246 -1.68 21.70 -5.41
CA ARG A 246 -3.01 21.93 -4.81
C ARG A 246 -3.88 22.78 -5.74
N PRO A 247 -5.19 22.57 -5.83
CA PRO A 247 -5.93 21.52 -5.10
C PRO A 247 -5.72 20.12 -5.67
N TYR A 248 -5.34 19.97 -6.95
CA TYR A 248 -5.18 18.68 -7.62
C TYR A 248 -4.30 18.78 -8.88
N THR A 249 -3.63 17.68 -9.22
CA THR A 249 -3.00 17.40 -10.51
C THR A 249 -2.96 15.90 -10.74
N ASP A 250 -2.71 15.44 -11.97
CA ASP A 250 -2.45 14.02 -12.24
C ASP A 250 -1.08 13.60 -11.72
N TYR A 251 -0.88 12.28 -11.54
CA TYR A 251 0.42 11.71 -11.19
C TYR A 251 1.31 11.54 -12.41
N GLY A 252 2.60 11.68 -12.22
CA GLY A 252 3.57 11.39 -13.27
C GLY A 252 5.00 11.35 -12.76
N ALA A 253 5.91 10.95 -13.67
CA ALA A 253 7.34 10.90 -13.39
C ALA A 253 8.19 11.23 -14.63
N VAL A 254 9.34 11.85 -14.39
CA VAL A 254 10.45 11.96 -15.33
C VAL A 254 11.66 11.26 -14.72
N VAL A 255 12.32 10.42 -15.51
CA VAL A 255 13.52 9.69 -15.11
C VAL A 255 14.66 10.02 -16.06
N TYR A 256 15.81 10.35 -15.49
CA TYR A 256 17.06 10.61 -16.22
C TYR A 256 17.95 9.37 -16.13
N ARG A 257 18.35 8.82 -17.31
CA ARG A 257 19.22 7.65 -17.44
C ARG A 257 20.34 7.94 -18.44
N GLY A 258 21.50 8.33 -17.95
CA GLY A 258 22.61 8.71 -18.82
C GLY A 258 22.23 9.83 -19.80
N ARG A 259 22.03 9.49 -21.09
CA ARG A 259 21.60 10.43 -22.15
C ARG A 259 20.08 10.37 -22.43
N GLU A 260 19.37 9.52 -21.77
CA GLU A 260 17.95 9.27 -21.99
C GLU A 260 17.10 9.98 -20.93
N THR A 261 16.01 10.59 -21.38
CA THR A 261 14.96 11.11 -20.49
C THR A 261 13.68 10.35 -20.79
N VAL A 262 13.13 9.69 -19.77
CA VAL A 262 11.86 8.95 -19.87
C VAL A 262 10.81 9.72 -19.11
N LEU A 263 9.74 10.09 -19.81
CA LEU A 263 8.52 10.67 -19.21
C LEU A 263 7.43 9.60 -19.17
N ASN A 264 6.82 9.40 -18.01
CA ASN A 264 5.58 8.63 -17.89
C ASN A 264 4.52 9.46 -17.16
N HIS A 265 3.41 9.69 -17.84
CA HIS A 265 2.27 10.46 -17.38
C HIS A 265 0.98 9.81 -17.91
N PRO A 266 0.51 8.74 -17.25
CA PRO A 266 -0.72 8.07 -17.67
C PRO A 266 -1.93 8.97 -17.47
N LYS A 267 -2.98 8.73 -18.24
CA LYS A 267 -4.26 9.41 -18.02
C LYS A 267 -4.84 9.04 -16.66
N ALA A 268 -5.49 9.99 -16.00
CA ALA A 268 -6.00 9.90 -14.63
C ALA A 268 -6.77 8.60 -14.30
N ALA A 269 -7.47 7.99 -15.27
CA ALA A 269 -8.21 6.74 -15.08
C ALA A 269 -7.31 5.52 -14.75
N ALA A 270 -6.04 5.53 -15.19
CA ALA A 270 -5.10 4.43 -14.93
C ALA A 270 -4.47 4.51 -13.52
N ALA A 271 -4.53 5.66 -12.87
CA ALA A 271 -4.00 5.85 -11.51
C ALA A 271 -4.90 5.23 -10.43
N ALA A 272 -6.16 4.88 -10.76
CA ALA A 272 -7.15 4.32 -9.81
C ALA A 272 -7.28 2.80 -9.89
N ASP A 273 -6.37 2.09 -10.57
CA ASP A 273 -6.37 0.63 -10.61
C ASP A 273 -5.72 0.06 -9.35
N TYR A 274 -6.54 -0.48 -8.46
CA TYR A 274 -6.08 -1.12 -7.22
C TYR A 274 -5.79 -2.61 -7.39
N GLN A 275 -6.20 -3.23 -8.48
CA GLN A 275 -6.04 -4.67 -8.69
C GLN A 275 -4.57 -5.15 -8.52
N PRO A 276 -3.55 -4.46 -9.06
CA PRO A 276 -2.18 -4.88 -8.88
C PRO A 276 -1.71 -4.81 -7.42
N LEU A 277 -2.14 -3.81 -6.64
CA LEU A 277 -1.84 -3.72 -5.21
C LEU A 277 -2.55 -4.84 -4.44
N VAL A 278 -3.84 -5.07 -4.68
CA VAL A 278 -4.61 -6.14 -4.01
C VAL A 278 -4.00 -7.52 -4.31
N ALA A 279 -3.51 -7.76 -5.52
CA ALA A 279 -2.78 -8.99 -5.84
C ALA A 279 -1.49 -9.16 -5.01
N GLN A 280 -0.76 -8.07 -4.72
CA GLN A 280 0.40 -8.12 -3.82
C GLN A 280 -0.02 -8.33 -2.36
N ILE A 281 -1.15 -7.76 -1.94
CA ILE A 281 -1.72 -7.98 -0.61
C ILE A 281 -2.05 -9.47 -0.41
N VAL A 282 -2.77 -10.09 -1.34
CA VAL A 282 -3.07 -11.54 -1.27
C VAL A 282 -1.80 -12.36 -1.23
N LYS A 283 -0.85 -12.10 -2.14
CA LYS A 283 0.44 -12.79 -2.17
C LYS A 283 1.24 -12.65 -0.86
N PHE A 284 1.18 -11.47 -0.23
CA PHE A 284 1.81 -11.26 1.08
C PHE A 284 1.18 -12.17 2.14
N PHE A 285 -0.14 -12.22 2.24
CA PHE A 285 -0.80 -13.09 3.22
C PHE A 285 -0.59 -14.58 2.93
N GLU A 286 -0.47 -14.99 1.67
CA GLU A 286 -0.15 -16.39 1.30
C GLU A 286 1.28 -16.80 1.66
N THR A 287 2.23 -15.87 1.51
CA THR A 287 3.66 -16.21 1.59
C THR A 287 4.37 -15.72 2.86
N GLY A 288 3.76 -14.79 3.59
CA GLY A 288 4.40 -14.08 4.69
C GLY A 288 5.55 -13.16 4.27
N LYS A 289 5.66 -12.81 2.98
CA LYS A 289 6.78 -12.01 2.47
C LYS A 289 6.30 -10.62 2.02
N PRO A 290 6.68 -9.55 2.76
CA PRO A 290 6.36 -8.19 2.36
C PRO A 290 6.92 -7.85 0.96
N PRO A 291 6.10 -7.30 0.04
CA PRO A 291 6.58 -6.92 -1.29
C PRO A 291 7.43 -5.64 -1.27
N VAL A 292 7.29 -4.84 -0.22
CA VAL A 292 8.10 -3.64 0.05
C VAL A 292 8.88 -3.87 1.34
N PRO A 293 10.21 -3.71 1.33
CA PRO A 293 11.00 -3.82 2.57
C PRO A 293 10.55 -2.77 3.59
N ASN A 294 10.35 -3.17 4.84
CA ASN A 294 9.87 -2.28 5.89
C ASN A 294 10.79 -1.08 6.13
N ASP A 295 12.09 -1.25 5.94
CA ASP A 295 13.07 -0.18 6.07
C ASP A 295 13.02 0.81 4.89
N GLU A 296 12.47 0.44 3.73
CA GLU A 296 12.14 1.41 2.66
C GLU A 296 10.94 2.29 3.05
N THR A 297 9.89 1.68 3.58
CA THR A 297 8.73 2.42 4.09
C THR A 297 9.14 3.39 5.21
N LEU A 298 10.02 2.96 6.12
CA LEU A 298 10.54 3.85 7.17
C LEU A 298 11.41 4.99 6.62
N GLU A 299 12.19 4.76 5.55
CA GLU A 299 12.96 5.82 4.90
C GLU A 299 12.05 6.82 4.16
N ILE A 300 10.93 6.37 3.57
CA ILE A 300 9.89 7.25 3.02
C ILE A 300 9.35 8.19 4.11
N PHE A 301 9.07 7.68 5.30
CA PHE A 301 8.65 8.49 6.44
C PHE A 301 9.75 9.44 6.93
N ALA A 302 11.00 8.99 6.96
CA ALA A 302 12.14 9.86 7.30
C ALA A 302 12.35 10.97 6.27
N PHE A 303 12.09 10.71 5.00
CA PHE A 303 12.09 11.73 3.93
C PHE A 303 11.01 12.80 4.20
N MET A 304 9.78 12.38 4.49
CA MET A 304 8.68 13.31 4.78
C MET A 304 8.93 14.11 6.07
N ASP A 305 9.48 13.49 7.12
CA ASP A 305 9.91 14.17 8.35
C ASP A 305 11.01 15.20 8.09
N ALA A 306 12.02 14.85 7.31
CA ALA A 306 13.08 15.78 6.92
C ALA A 306 12.53 16.94 6.06
N ALA A 307 11.58 16.66 5.15
CA ALA A 307 10.91 17.67 4.36
C ALA A 307 10.08 18.62 5.24
N GLN A 308 9.39 18.11 6.27
CA GLN A 308 8.66 18.96 7.22
C GLN A 308 9.62 19.86 8.00
N ARG A 309 10.67 19.29 8.58
CA ARG A 309 11.70 20.06 9.31
C ARG A 309 12.41 21.09 8.41
N SER A 310 12.62 20.77 7.13
CA SER A 310 13.17 21.71 6.16
C SER A 310 12.24 22.91 5.94
N LYS A 311 10.94 22.66 5.75
CA LYS A 311 9.92 23.71 5.66
C LYS A 311 9.96 24.63 6.88
N ASP A 312 9.97 24.07 8.09
CA ASP A 312 10.00 24.81 9.36
C ASP A 312 11.29 25.62 9.54
N GLN A 313 12.37 25.23 8.87
CA GLN A 313 13.68 25.92 8.85
C GLN A 313 13.88 26.84 7.64
N GLY A 314 12.79 27.20 6.93
CA GLY A 314 12.85 28.11 5.78
C GLY A 314 13.50 27.51 4.53
N GLY A 315 13.37 26.19 4.35
CA GLY A 315 13.81 25.47 3.14
C GLY A 315 15.27 24.97 3.18
N LYS A 316 15.94 25.04 4.31
CA LYS A 316 17.32 24.54 4.45
C LYS A 316 17.35 23.02 4.29
N PRO A 317 18.41 22.45 3.68
CA PRO A 317 18.60 21.00 3.66
C PRO A 317 18.68 20.42 5.07
N VAL A 318 17.94 19.32 5.31
CA VAL A 318 17.86 18.63 6.60
C VAL A 318 18.18 17.17 6.39
N ALA A 319 19.09 16.62 7.20
CA ALA A 319 19.41 15.19 7.15
C ALA A 319 18.23 14.32 7.60
N LEU A 320 18.07 13.15 6.97
CA LEU A 320 17.20 12.11 7.46
C LEU A 320 17.71 11.60 8.84
N ARG A 321 16.80 11.24 9.72
CA ARG A 321 17.14 10.72 11.06
C ARG A 321 16.46 9.36 11.31
#